data_992b8ba961171ffe65785e8a91f13cdc
#
_entry.id   992b8ba961171ffe65785e8a91f13cdc
#
_cell.length_a   1.000
_cell.length_b   1.000
_cell.length_c   1.000
_cell.angle_alpha   90.00
_cell.angle_beta   90.00
_cell.angle_gamma   90.00
#
_symmetry.space_group_name_H-M   'P 1'
#
loop_
_entity.id
_entity.type
_entity.pdbx_description
1 polymer ?
#
loop_
_entity_poly.entity_id
_entity_poly.type
_entity_poly.pdbx_seq_one_letter_code
_entity_poly.pdbx_strand_id
1 'polypeptide(L)'
;VSNFPVSSPHRGMLLSGMYPERNGVVLNCMSERPESSLREDAECIGDVFSAAGYDCAYIGKLHADFPTKNNPQHPGTYVSDAVPEWDAYTPPERRHGFNYWYSYGTYDVHKHPHYWDTDGNRHDVDEWSPRHEVSKAIEYIENKGGVRDPEKPFLMMIGMNPPHSPYASTDDCDLEGYERYKDKSLTELLVRDNADTTMAKAAAVRYYFANVSGIDREFGRLLAALDRAGLTENTIVVFASDHGETMTSHSTDDPKNSIW
;
A
#
# COMPACT_ATOMS: atom_id res chain seq x y z
N VAL A 1 -5.34 -11.98 12.47
CA VAL A 1 -6.01 -10.95 13.31
C VAL A 1 -5.23 -9.65 13.14
N SER A 2 -5.89 -8.59 12.71
CA SER A 2 -5.30 -7.25 12.67
C SER A 2 -5.36 -6.60 14.05
N ASN A 3 -4.35 -5.84 14.43
CA ASN A 3 -4.38 -5.04 15.65
C ASN A 3 -5.35 -3.85 15.56
N PHE A 4 -5.67 -3.42 14.34
CA PHE A 4 -6.71 -2.43 14.03
C PHE A 4 -7.28 -2.72 12.62
N PRO A 5 -8.60 -2.95 12.45
CA PRO A 5 -9.15 -3.40 11.18
C PRO A 5 -9.43 -2.25 10.19
N VAL A 6 -8.64 -1.18 10.22
CA VAL A 6 -8.74 -0.01 9.34
C VAL A 6 -7.33 0.45 8.94
N SER A 7 -7.18 0.89 7.71
CA SER A 7 -5.91 1.11 7.04
C SER A 7 -4.98 2.11 7.76
N SER A 8 -5.41 3.38 7.93
CA SER A 8 -4.50 4.40 8.47
C SER A 8 -4.02 4.10 9.89
N PRO A 9 -4.90 3.73 10.87
CA PRO A 9 -4.43 3.37 12.20
C PRO A 9 -3.44 2.22 12.20
N HIS A 10 -3.71 1.15 11.44
CA HIS A 10 -2.77 0.02 11.33
C HIS A 10 -1.42 0.47 10.76
N ARG A 11 -1.44 1.27 9.67
CA ARG A 11 -0.20 1.77 9.03
C ARG A 11 0.59 2.69 9.94
N GLY A 12 -0.10 3.57 10.67
CA GLY A 12 0.52 4.40 11.71
C GLY A 12 1.18 3.57 12.81
N MET A 13 0.52 2.49 13.26
CA MET A 13 1.09 1.54 14.24
C MET A 13 2.28 0.78 13.68
N LEU A 14 2.21 0.33 12.41
CA LEU A 14 3.30 -0.38 11.74
C LEU A 14 4.55 0.49 11.61
N LEU A 15 4.38 1.76 11.25
CA LEU A 15 5.48 2.71 11.08
C LEU A 15 6.12 3.09 12.42
N SER A 16 5.31 3.34 13.46
CA SER A 16 5.78 3.94 14.72
C SER A 16 5.95 2.96 15.88
N GLY A 17 5.40 1.74 15.77
CA GLY A 17 5.35 0.83 16.92
C GLY A 17 4.44 1.31 18.07
N MET A 18 3.68 2.38 17.89
CA MET A 18 2.83 3.00 18.91
C MET A 18 1.35 2.81 18.61
N TYR A 19 0.50 2.70 19.64
CA TYR A 19 -0.95 2.71 19.48
C TYR A 19 -1.47 4.03 18.91
N PRO A 20 -2.66 4.04 18.25
CA PRO A 20 -3.22 5.19 17.54
C PRO A 20 -3.30 6.47 18.36
N GLU A 21 -3.70 6.38 19.62
CA GLU A 21 -3.80 7.54 20.52
C GLU A 21 -2.45 8.18 20.80
N ARG A 22 -1.37 7.43 20.63
CA ARG A 22 -0.01 7.92 20.88
C ARG A 22 0.67 8.40 19.60
N ASN A 23 0.42 7.74 18.46
CA ASN A 23 1.03 8.14 17.20
C ASN A 23 0.21 9.18 16.42
N GLY A 24 -1.06 9.43 16.82
CA GLY A 24 -1.96 10.42 16.24
C GLY A 24 -2.89 9.89 15.15
N VAL A 25 -2.72 8.66 14.69
CA VAL A 25 -3.55 8.09 13.61
C VAL A 25 -4.72 7.30 14.21
N VAL A 26 -5.71 7.99 14.73
CA VAL A 26 -6.85 7.39 15.46
C VAL A 26 -7.96 6.85 14.55
N LEU A 27 -8.07 7.40 13.33
CA LEU A 27 -9.02 7.01 12.28
C LEU A 27 -8.34 7.10 10.92
N ASN A 28 -9.04 6.71 9.85
CA ASN A 28 -8.52 6.93 8.49
C ASN A 28 -8.25 8.41 8.24
N CYS A 29 -7.06 8.67 7.73
CA CYS A 29 -6.61 10.01 7.36
C CYS A 29 -7.40 10.52 6.16
N MET A 30 -7.97 11.69 6.28
CA MET A 30 -8.71 12.40 5.23
C MET A 30 -8.76 13.90 5.56
N SER A 31 -9.02 14.73 4.57
CA SER A 31 -9.01 16.19 4.74
C SER A 31 -9.98 16.74 5.78
N GLU A 32 -11.09 16.03 6.02
CA GLU A 32 -12.10 16.40 7.03
C GLU A 32 -11.71 15.97 8.46
N ARG A 33 -10.57 15.28 8.61
CA ARG A 33 -10.03 14.79 9.89
C ARG A 33 -8.55 15.14 10.04
N PRO A 34 -8.20 16.42 10.06
CA PRO A 34 -6.80 16.84 10.14
C PRO A 34 -6.11 16.40 11.44
N GLU A 35 -6.89 16.08 12.49
CA GLU A 35 -6.40 15.53 13.76
C GLU A 35 -5.95 14.06 13.66
N SER A 36 -6.36 13.32 12.63
CA SER A 36 -5.93 11.94 12.40
C SER A 36 -4.80 11.90 11.38
N SER A 37 -3.57 12.02 11.88
CA SER A 37 -2.36 11.99 11.06
C SER A 37 -1.19 11.53 11.91
N LEU A 38 -0.21 10.90 11.28
CA LEU A 38 1.02 10.51 11.96
C LEU A 38 1.74 11.78 12.45
N ARG A 39 2.02 11.82 13.75
CA ARG A 39 2.65 12.98 14.39
C ARG A 39 4.07 13.16 13.82
N GLU A 40 4.45 14.40 13.59
CA GLU A 40 5.79 14.76 13.09
C GLU A 40 6.91 14.36 14.06
N ASP A 41 6.62 14.35 15.36
CA ASP A 41 7.56 13.96 16.41
C ASP A 41 7.50 12.45 16.77
N ALA A 42 6.71 11.66 16.05
CA ALA A 42 6.67 10.22 16.23
C ALA A 42 7.94 9.59 15.64
N GLU A 43 8.75 8.94 16.48
CA GLU A 43 9.87 8.14 16.00
C GLU A 43 9.33 6.91 15.25
N CYS A 44 9.70 6.78 13.99
CA CYS A 44 9.24 5.72 13.10
C CYS A 44 10.39 4.78 12.71
N ILE A 45 10.05 3.62 12.16
CA ILE A 45 11.03 2.62 11.75
C ILE A 45 12.08 3.21 10.78
N GLY A 46 11.66 4.09 9.86
CA GLY A 46 12.59 4.75 8.94
C GLY A 46 13.57 5.68 9.66
N ASP A 47 13.13 6.40 10.69
CA ASP A 47 14.01 7.25 11.50
C ASP A 47 15.09 6.43 12.21
N VAL A 48 14.68 5.32 12.83
CA VAL A 48 15.58 4.42 13.57
C VAL A 48 16.62 3.78 12.64
N PHE A 49 16.19 3.27 11.49
CA PHE A 49 17.11 2.65 10.54
C PHE A 49 18.01 3.69 9.84
N SER A 50 17.49 4.85 9.49
CA SER A 50 18.28 5.95 8.96
C SER A 50 19.36 6.42 9.93
N ALA A 51 19.01 6.56 11.21
CA ALA A 51 19.98 6.89 12.28
C ALA A 51 21.04 5.80 12.48
N ALA A 52 20.70 4.54 12.17
CA ALA A 52 21.63 3.40 12.16
C ALA A 52 22.48 3.30 10.90
N GLY A 53 22.36 4.24 9.96
CA GLY A 53 23.15 4.30 8.74
C GLY A 53 22.59 3.54 7.55
N TYR A 54 21.32 3.14 7.58
CA TYR A 54 20.65 2.50 6.45
C TYR A 54 20.14 3.54 5.44
N ASP A 55 20.12 3.17 4.17
CA ASP A 55 19.30 3.85 3.18
C ASP A 55 17.85 3.33 3.27
N CYS A 56 16.88 4.23 3.38
CA CYS A 56 15.50 3.88 3.66
C CYS A 56 14.60 4.25 2.49
N ALA A 57 13.88 3.26 1.91
CA ALA A 57 12.99 3.42 0.79
C ALA A 57 11.53 3.19 1.18
N TYR A 58 10.62 4.06 0.72
CA TYR A 58 9.19 3.85 0.79
C TYR A 58 8.57 3.90 -0.61
N ILE A 59 7.77 2.89 -0.97
CA ILE A 59 7.16 2.75 -2.29
C ILE A 59 5.67 2.42 -2.12
N GLY A 60 4.80 3.06 -2.91
CA GLY A 60 3.38 2.78 -2.94
C GLY A 60 2.56 3.56 -1.91
N LYS A 61 1.42 3.00 -1.47
CA LYS A 61 0.44 3.65 -0.59
C LYS A 61 0.98 3.91 0.81
N LEU A 62 0.91 5.16 1.27
CA LEU A 62 1.22 5.54 2.64
C LEU A 62 -0.02 5.48 3.54
N HIS A 63 -1.02 6.29 3.27
CA HIS A 63 -2.28 6.43 4.01
C HIS A 63 -2.08 6.56 5.54
N ALA A 64 -1.07 7.31 5.95
CA ALA A 64 -0.79 7.64 7.36
C ALA A 64 -0.68 9.15 7.60
N ASP A 65 -0.94 9.94 6.55
CA ASP A 65 -0.98 11.41 6.59
C ASP A 65 -2.32 11.91 6.07
N PHE A 66 -2.76 13.08 6.51
CA PHE A 66 -3.99 13.69 6.01
C PHE A 66 -3.71 14.48 4.72
N PRO A 67 -4.67 14.51 3.78
CA PRO A 67 -4.55 15.34 2.59
C PRO A 67 -4.50 16.82 2.95
N THR A 68 -3.56 17.53 2.34
CA THR A 68 -3.41 18.98 2.47
C THR A 68 -3.47 19.64 1.09
N LYS A 69 -3.73 20.94 1.05
CA LYS A 69 -3.61 21.74 -0.17
C LYS A 69 -2.14 22.00 -0.48
N ASN A 70 -1.41 20.95 -0.70
CA ASN A 70 0.06 20.93 -0.72
C ASN A 70 0.60 20.30 -2.01
N ASN A 71 -0.20 20.32 -3.09
CA ASN A 71 0.23 19.82 -4.38
C ASN A 71 1.45 20.63 -4.88
N PRO A 72 2.62 20.01 -5.07
CA PRO A 72 3.83 20.74 -5.47
C PRO A 72 3.74 21.34 -6.88
N GLN A 73 2.86 20.81 -7.74
CA GLN A 73 2.64 21.31 -9.11
C GLN A 73 1.58 22.42 -9.15
N HIS A 74 0.64 22.41 -8.20
CA HIS A 74 -0.46 23.37 -8.08
C HIS A 74 -0.63 23.80 -6.62
N PRO A 75 0.27 24.67 -6.11
CA PRO A 75 0.23 25.10 -4.70
C PRO A 75 -1.16 25.65 -4.30
N GLY A 76 -1.63 25.24 -3.12
CA GLY A 76 -2.94 25.61 -2.61
C GLY A 76 -4.10 24.73 -3.08
N THR A 77 -3.83 23.65 -3.85
CA THR A 77 -4.81 22.64 -4.25
C THR A 77 -4.51 21.30 -3.61
N TYR A 78 -5.50 20.39 -3.61
CA TYR A 78 -5.27 19.01 -3.25
C TYR A 78 -4.44 18.29 -4.31
N VAL A 79 -3.77 17.22 -3.90
CA VAL A 79 -2.89 16.42 -4.78
C VAL A 79 -3.66 15.54 -5.78
N SER A 80 -4.93 15.26 -5.50
CA SER A 80 -5.84 14.57 -6.40
C SER A 80 -7.14 15.35 -6.55
N ASP A 81 -7.48 15.70 -7.77
CA ASP A 81 -8.75 16.39 -8.07
C ASP A 81 -9.94 15.43 -8.03
N ALA A 82 -9.68 14.12 -8.21
CA ALA A 82 -10.72 13.10 -8.23
C ALA A 82 -11.15 12.67 -6.81
N VAL A 83 -10.19 12.59 -5.86
CA VAL A 83 -10.43 12.16 -4.47
C VAL A 83 -9.58 13.02 -3.53
N PRO A 84 -9.77 14.35 -3.51
CA PRO A 84 -8.91 15.27 -2.77
C PRO A 84 -8.95 15.09 -1.26
N GLU A 85 -10.04 14.52 -0.73
CA GLU A 85 -10.23 14.28 0.69
C GLU A 85 -9.45 13.07 1.24
N TRP A 86 -8.90 12.24 0.38
CA TRP A 86 -8.21 11.01 0.78
C TRP A 86 -6.73 10.97 0.40
N ASP A 87 -6.36 11.57 -0.71
CA ASP A 87 -4.98 11.50 -1.18
C ASP A 87 -4.10 12.58 -0.55
N ALA A 88 -2.82 12.27 -0.35
CA ALA A 88 -1.85 13.15 0.28
C ALA A 88 -0.51 13.11 -0.45
N TYR A 89 0.02 14.29 -0.76
CA TYR A 89 1.45 14.46 -1.00
C TYR A 89 2.17 14.55 0.34
N THR A 90 3.20 13.75 0.53
CA THR A 90 3.99 13.74 1.77
C THR A 90 5.29 14.52 1.55
N PRO A 91 5.43 15.72 2.12
CA PRO A 91 6.64 16.52 1.98
C PRO A 91 7.81 15.87 2.74
N PRO A 92 9.07 16.19 2.38
CA PRO A 92 10.26 15.53 2.91
C PRO A 92 10.34 15.46 4.44
N GLU A 93 9.92 16.51 5.13
CA GLU A 93 9.93 16.62 6.59
C GLU A 93 8.95 15.65 7.29
N ARG A 94 8.00 15.08 6.55
CA ARG A 94 7.02 14.12 7.07
C ARG A 94 7.26 12.68 6.61
N ARG A 95 8.42 12.40 6.00
CA ARG A 95 8.76 11.06 5.49
C ARG A 95 9.44 10.15 6.52
N HIS A 96 9.61 10.60 7.76
CA HIS A 96 10.09 9.80 8.89
C HIS A 96 11.32 8.93 8.54
N GLY A 97 12.41 9.56 8.06
CA GLY A 97 13.66 8.89 7.77
C GLY A 97 13.75 8.17 6.42
N PHE A 98 12.67 8.10 5.65
CA PHE A 98 12.72 7.54 4.30
C PHE A 98 13.30 8.54 3.30
N ASN A 99 14.51 8.28 2.82
CA ASN A 99 15.27 9.14 1.91
C ASN A 99 15.05 8.83 0.43
N TYR A 100 14.62 7.61 0.07
CA TYR A 100 14.06 7.29 -1.24
C TYR A 100 12.54 7.22 -1.14
N TRP A 101 11.85 8.01 -1.93
CA TRP A 101 10.41 8.16 -1.88
C TRP A 101 9.77 7.97 -3.24
N TYR A 102 8.81 7.06 -3.34
CA TYR A 102 7.99 6.87 -4.54
C TYR A 102 6.60 6.44 -4.10
N SER A 103 5.77 7.40 -3.69
CA SER A 103 4.58 7.12 -2.89
C SER A 103 3.42 8.08 -3.20
N TYR A 104 2.27 7.75 -2.67
CA TYR A 104 1.05 8.55 -2.65
C TYR A 104 0.32 8.35 -1.32
N GLY A 105 -0.73 9.14 -1.04
CA GLY A 105 -1.56 8.96 0.13
C GLY A 105 -2.44 7.72 0.00
N THR A 106 -3.67 7.90 -0.46
CA THR A 106 -4.57 6.81 -0.86
C THR A 106 -5.58 7.30 -1.90
N TYR A 107 -5.90 6.43 -2.83
CA TYR A 107 -6.97 6.56 -3.82
C TYR A 107 -7.28 5.19 -4.38
N ASP A 108 -8.44 5.04 -5.02
CA ASP A 108 -8.92 3.74 -5.48
C ASP A 108 -8.81 3.60 -7.01
N VAL A 109 -7.56 3.67 -7.52
CA VAL A 109 -7.24 3.50 -8.94
C VAL A 109 -6.09 2.51 -9.09
N HIS A 110 -6.36 1.31 -9.60
CA HIS A 110 -5.37 0.24 -9.64
C HIS A 110 -4.53 0.20 -10.93
N LYS A 111 -5.08 0.68 -12.07
CA LYS A 111 -4.40 0.58 -13.37
C LYS A 111 -3.85 1.89 -13.93
N HIS A 112 -4.24 3.01 -13.37
CA HIS A 112 -3.73 4.32 -13.77
C HIS A 112 -3.29 5.07 -12.52
N PRO A 113 -2.33 4.51 -11.75
CA PRO A 113 -1.86 5.14 -10.52
C PRO A 113 -1.01 6.37 -10.81
N HIS A 114 -0.86 7.20 -9.79
CA HIS A 114 0.15 8.23 -9.76
C HIS A 114 1.00 8.12 -8.51
N TYR A 115 2.21 8.65 -8.59
CA TYR A 115 3.18 8.66 -7.49
C TYR A 115 3.92 9.99 -7.48
N TRP A 116 4.43 10.37 -6.32
CA TRP A 116 5.43 11.43 -6.19
C TRP A 116 6.77 10.80 -5.85
N ASP A 117 7.81 11.22 -6.57
CA ASP A 117 9.17 10.77 -6.30
C ASP A 117 9.84 11.55 -5.16
N THR A 118 11.10 11.24 -4.90
CA THR A 118 11.92 11.88 -3.86
C THR A 118 11.97 13.39 -4.02
N ASP A 119 12.03 13.88 -5.25
CA ASP A 119 12.13 15.31 -5.59
C ASP A 119 10.77 16.01 -5.68
N GLY A 120 9.66 15.28 -5.47
CA GLY A 120 8.30 15.81 -5.54
C GLY A 120 7.73 15.88 -6.95
N ASN A 121 8.35 15.25 -7.94
CA ASN A 121 7.77 15.15 -9.27
C ASN A 121 6.66 14.10 -9.29
N ARG A 122 5.56 14.43 -9.96
CA ARG A 122 4.45 13.50 -10.17
C ARG A 122 4.70 12.63 -11.39
N HIS A 123 4.44 11.33 -11.22
CA HIS A 123 4.51 10.32 -12.26
C HIS A 123 3.13 9.67 -12.41
N ASP A 124 2.46 9.92 -13.52
CA ASP A 124 1.24 9.22 -13.92
C ASP A 124 1.63 7.96 -14.71
N VAL A 125 1.07 6.82 -14.34
CA VAL A 125 1.50 5.51 -14.81
C VAL A 125 0.32 4.77 -15.46
N ASP A 126 0.55 4.11 -16.58
CA ASP A 126 -0.43 3.28 -17.28
C ASP A 126 -0.07 1.79 -17.13
N GLU A 127 -0.13 1.32 -15.88
CA GLU A 127 0.19 -0.06 -15.51
C GLU A 127 -0.55 -0.42 -14.22
N TRP A 128 -0.77 -1.71 -13.98
CA TRP A 128 -1.30 -2.20 -12.70
C TRP A 128 -0.32 -1.90 -11.55
N SER A 129 -0.81 -1.21 -10.51
CA SER A 129 0.03 -0.59 -9.47
C SER A 129 1.02 -1.54 -8.79
N PRO A 130 0.69 -2.79 -8.37
CA PRO A 130 1.68 -3.68 -7.76
C PRO A 130 2.83 -4.06 -8.69
N ARG A 131 2.56 -4.21 -10.00
CA ARG A 131 3.61 -4.50 -10.98
C ARG A 131 4.59 -3.34 -11.09
N HIS A 132 4.06 -2.13 -11.16
CA HIS A 132 4.86 -0.91 -11.21
C HIS A 132 5.68 -0.71 -9.94
N GLU A 133 5.05 -0.84 -8.78
CA GLU A 133 5.68 -0.69 -7.46
C GLU A 133 6.82 -1.70 -7.26
N VAL A 134 6.62 -2.96 -7.64
CA VAL A 134 7.68 -3.98 -7.61
C VAL A 134 8.79 -3.67 -8.61
N SER A 135 8.48 -3.14 -9.79
CA SER A 135 9.51 -2.71 -10.75
C SER A 135 10.37 -1.60 -10.18
N LYS A 136 9.80 -0.63 -9.47
CA LYS A 136 10.53 0.42 -8.74
C LYS A 136 11.39 -0.15 -7.60
N ALA A 137 10.85 -1.11 -6.86
CA ALA A 137 11.59 -1.82 -5.81
C ALA A 137 12.80 -2.58 -6.38
N ILE A 138 12.64 -3.24 -7.53
CA ILE A 138 13.73 -3.93 -8.22
C ILE A 138 14.79 -2.93 -8.70
N GLU A 139 14.40 -1.79 -9.28
CA GLU A 139 15.33 -0.72 -9.65
C GLU A 139 16.16 -0.24 -8.45
N TYR A 140 15.55 -0.13 -7.28
CA TYR A 140 16.23 0.24 -6.05
C TYR A 140 17.19 -0.86 -5.56
N ILE A 141 16.76 -2.13 -5.54
CA ILE A 141 17.60 -3.29 -5.15
C ILE A 141 18.82 -3.39 -6.05
N GLU A 142 18.62 -3.32 -7.35
CA GLU A 142 19.68 -3.38 -8.38
C GLU A 142 20.50 -2.08 -8.45
N ASN A 143 20.17 -1.07 -7.66
CA ASN A 143 20.77 0.26 -7.63
C ASN A 143 20.84 0.91 -9.02
N LYS A 144 19.80 0.75 -9.80
CA LYS A 144 19.70 1.28 -11.15
C LYS A 144 19.70 2.82 -11.11
N GLY A 145 20.63 3.42 -11.81
CA GLY A 145 20.80 4.88 -11.80
C GLY A 145 21.45 5.46 -10.53
N GLY A 146 21.97 4.62 -9.63
CA GLY A 146 22.64 5.08 -8.42
C GLY A 146 21.68 5.70 -7.39
N VAL A 147 20.48 5.14 -7.25
CA VAL A 147 19.40 5.67 -6.39
C VAL A 147 19.64 5.44 -4.89
N ARG A 148 20.61 4.60 -4.53
CA ARG A 148 21.06 4.36 -3.16
C ARG A 148 22.56 4.25 -3.07
N ASP A 149 23.10 4.36 -1.87
CA ASP A 149 24.51 4.08 -1.60
C ASP A 149 24.71 2.54 -1.54
N PRO A 150 25.51 1.93 -2.45
CA PRO A 150 25.70 0.49 -2.47
C PRO A 150 26.47 -0.05 -1.26
N GLU A 151 27.21 0.80 -0.55
CA GLU A 151 27.99 0.43 0.65
C GLU A 151 27.12 0.40 1.93
N LYS A 152 25.90 0.94 1.87
CA LYS A 152 24.97 0.94 3.00
C LYS A 152 23.99 -0.22 2.93
N PRO A 153 23.61 -0.78 4.08
CA PRO A 153 22.41 -1.61 4.15
C PRO A 153 21.16 -0.78 3.85
N PHE A 154 20.06 -1.42 3.50
CA PHE A 154 18.81 -0.71 3.25
C PHE A 154 17.63 -1.27 4.03
N LEU A 155 16.68 -0.39 4.33
CA LEU A 155 15.31 -0.72 4.69
C LEU A 155 14.42 -0.36 3.50
N MET A 156 13.49 -1.26 3.12
CA MET A 156 12.47 -0.96 2.11
C MET A 156 11.09 -1.33 2.62
N MET A 157 10.13 -0.42 2.49
CA MET A 157 8.72 -0.68 2.72
C MET A 157 7.94 -0.48 1.42
N ILE A 158 7.08 -1.45 1.09
CA ILE A 158 6.22 -1.41 -0.10
C ILE A 158 4.77 -1.53 0.34
N GLY A 159 3.99 -0.49 0.13
CA GLY A 159 2.58 -0.44 0.47
C GLY A 159 1.69 -0.63 -0.76
N MET A 160 1.38 -1.88 -1.13
CA MET A 160 0.48 -2.15 -2.25
C MET A 160 -0.97 -1.82 -1.89
N ASN A 161 -1.73 -1.18 -2.82
CA ASN A 161 -3.16 -0.91 -2.59
C ASN A 161 -4.02 -2.15 -2.85
N PRO A 162 -3.94 -2.86 -3.98
CA PRO A 162 -4.64 -4.13 -4.11
C PRO A 162 -4.26 -5.14 -3.01
N PRO A 163 -5.18 -6.01 -2.61
CA PRO A 163 -6.52 -6.27 -3.14
C PRO A 163 -7.63 -5.37 -2.58
N HIS A 164 -7.35 -4.18 -2.04
CA HIS A 164 -8.36 -3.19 -1.64
C HIS A 164 -9.33 -2.92 -2.79
N SER A 165 -10.57 -2.51 -2.48
CA SER A 165 -11.51 -2.04 -3.51
C SER A 165 -10.89 -0.87 -4.34
N PRO A 166 -11.29 -0.71 -5.62
CA PRO A 166 -12.29 -1.47 -6.36
C PRO A 166 -11.78 -2.86 -6.80
N TYR A 167 -12.71 -3.80 -6.85
CA TYR A 167 -12.55 -5.14 -7.44
C TYR A 167 -13.86 -5.56 -8.11
N ALA A 168 -14.47 -4.65 -8.88
CA ALA A 168 -15.78 -4.83 -9.48
C ALA A 168 -15.72 -5.31 -10.93
N SER A 169 -14.59 -5.16 -11.59
CA SER A 169 -14.40 -5.46 -13.00
C SER A 169 -12.98 -5.90 -13.33
N THR A 170 -12.77 -6.28 -14.59
CA THR A 170 -11.44 -6.57 -15.13
C THR A 170 -10.52 -5.34 -15.18
N ASP A 171 -11.08 -4.13 -15.09
CA ASP A 171 -10.29 -2.90 -15.03
C ASP A 171 -9.68 -2.64 -13.65
N ASP A 172 -10.17 -3.36 -12.64
CA ASP A 172 -9.72 -3.21 -11.25
C ASP A 172 -8.75 -4.31 -10.80
N CYS A 173 -8.42 -5.28 -11.66
CA CYS A 173 -7.65 -6.43 -11.22
C CYS A 173 -6.52 -6.84 -12.17
N ASP A 174 -5.66 -7.72 -11.67
CA ASP A 174 -4.68 -8.43 -12.48
C ASP A 174 -5.37 -9.39 -13.45
N LEU A 175 -5.18 -9.18 -14.75
CA LEU A 175 -5.87 -9.97 -15.79
C LEU A 175 -5.37 -11.42 -15.84
N GLU A 176 -4.08 -11.67 -15.62
CA GLU A 176 -3.54 -13.03 -15.59
C GLU A 176 -4.09 -13.81 -14.39
N GLY A 177 -4.19 -13.17 -13.24
CA GLY A 177 -4.85 -13.75 -12.07
C GLY A 177 -6.34 -14.01 -12.32
N TYR A 178 -7.04 -13.10 -13.02
CA TYR A 178 -8.46 -13.26 -13.33
C TYR A 178 -8.75 -14.52 -14.18
N GLU A 179 -7.90 -14.86 -15.13
CA GLU A 179 -8.04 -16.07 -15.95
C GLU A 179 -8.10 -17.36 -15.10
N ARG A 180 -7.52 -17.36 -13.89
CA ARG A 180 -7.59 -18.49 -12.94
C ARG A 180 -8.97 -18.68 -12.32
N TYR A 181 -9.75 -17.61 -12.19
CA TYR A 181 -10.94 -17.58 -11.34
C TYR A 181 -12.23 -17.32 -12.12
N LYS A 182 -12.17 -16.82 -13.35
CA LYS A 182 -13.34 -16.37 -14.12
C LYS A 182 -14.44 -17.41 -14.26
N ASP A 183 -14.06 -18.68 -14.42
CA ASP A 183 -14.98 -19.79 -14.66
C ASP A 183 -15.31 -20.60 -13.39
N LYS A 184 -14.73 -20.25 -12.25
CA LYS A 184 -15.00 -20.94 -10.99
C LYS A 184 -16.33 -20.50 -10.40
N SER A 185 -17.05 -21.47 -9.82
CA SER A 185 -18.28 -21.19 -9.07
C SER A 185 -17.99 -20.39 -7.77
N LEU A 186 -18.99 -19.67 -7.28
CA LEU A 186 -18.85 -18.94 -6.01
C LEU A 186 -18.60 -19.89 -4.82
N THR A 187 -19.18 -21.09 -4.85
CA THR A 187 -18.98 -22.10 -3.80
C THR A 187 -17.58 -22.70 -3.78
N GLU A 188 -16.88 -22.72 -4.94
CA GLU A 188 -15.46 -23.12 -4.99
C GLU A 188 -14.53 -22.04 -4.45
N LEU A 189 -14.94 -20.77 -4.51
CA LEU A 189 -14.11 -19.61 -4.11
C LEU A 189 -14.39 -19.18 -2.67
N LEU A 190 -15.65 -19.13 -2.28
CA LEU A 190 -16.11 -18.69 -0.97
C LEU A 190 -16.32 -19.92 -0.06
N VAL A 191 -15.22 -20.54 0.36
CA VAL A 191 -15.19 -21.83 1.05
C VAL A 191 -15.46 -21.77 2.56
N ARG A 192 -15.62 -20.56 3.12
CA ARG A 192 -15.90 -20.44 4.55
C ARG A 192 -17.36 -20.76 4.83
N ASP A 193 -17.66 -21.46 5.91
CA ASP A 193 -19.01 -21.86 6.29
C ASP A 193 -19.97 -20.69 6.48
N ASN A 194 -19.43 -19.53 6.83
CA ASN A 194 -20.20 -18.28 7.06
C ASN A 194 -20.24 -17.36 5.85
N ALA A 195 -19.75 -17.80 4.69
CA ALA A 195 -19.79 -17.01 3.46
C ALA A 195 -21.17 -17.12 2.79
N ASP A 196 -21.75 -15.97 2.45
CA ASP A 196 -23.03 -15.88 1.77
C ASP A 196 -22.83 -15.66 0.27
N THR A 197 -23.00 -16.72 -0.50
CA THR A 197 -22.86 -16.68 -1.96
C THR A 197 -24.03 -16.01 -2.67
N THR A 198 -25.10 -15.65 -1.96
CA THR A 198 -26.30 -14.99 -2.53
C THR A 198 -26.18 -13.47 -2.54
N MET A 199 -25.23 -12.90 -1.84
CA MET A 199 -24.99 -11.46 -1.83
C MET A 199 -24.60 -10.94 -3.21
N ALA A 200 -25.07 -9.77 -3.58
CA ALA A 200 -24.76 -9.14 -4.87
C ALA A 200 -23.24 -8.98 -5.11
N LYS A 201 -22.49 -8.68 -4.05
CA LYS A 201 -21.02 -8.53 -4.11
C LYS A 201 -20.24 -9.85 -4.20
N ALA A 202 -20.89 -11.00 -4.01
CA ALA A 202 -20.19 -12.29 -4.02
C ALA A 202 -19.41 -12.54 -5.32
N ALA A 203 -19.95 -12.11 -6.48
CA ALA A 203 -19.29 -12.25 -7.76
C ALA A 203 -17.92 -11.54 -7.84
N ALA A 204 -17.72 -10.49 -7.04
CA ALA A 204 -16.50 -9.70 -6.99
C ALA A 204 -15.29 -10.49 -6.44
N VAL A 205 -15.52 -11.62 -5.78
CA VAL A 205 -14.45 -12.48 -5.25
C VAL A 205 -13.45 -12.90 -6.33
N ARG A 206 -13.88 -13.04 -7.59
CA ARG A 206 -12.99 -13.42 -8.69
C ARG A 206 -11.93 -12.35 -8.95
N TYR A 207 -12.31 -11.09 -8.93
CA TYR A 207 -11.41 -9.95 -9.12
C TYR A 207 -10.51 -9.75 -7.90
N TYR A 208 -11.07 -9.93 -6.71
CA TYR A 208 -10.30 -9.90 -5.46
C TYR A 208 -9.19 -10.97 -5.45
N PHE A 209 -9.53 -12.23 -5.76
CA PHE A 209 -8.52 -13.31 -5.82
C PHE A 209 -7.56 -13.15 -7.00
N ALA A 210 -7.99 -12.53 -8.09
CA ALA A 210 -7.09 -12.14 -9.18
C ALA A 210 -5.99 -11.19 -8.68
N ASN A 211 -6.37 -10.17 -7.91
CA ASN A 211 -5.42 -9.25 -7.29
C ASN A 211 -4.48 -9.96 -6.31
N VAL A 212 -5.00 -10.85 -5.45
CA VAL A 212 -4.16 -11.64 -4.52
C VAL A 212 -3.12 -12.47 -5.27
N SER A 213 -3.54 -13.17 -6.34
CA SER A 213 -2.61 -13.97 -7.18
C SER A 213 -1.61 -13.11 -7.94
N GLY A 214 -2.02 -11.92 -8.37
CA GLY A 214 -1.14 -10.96 -9.01
C GLY A 214 -0.06 -10.46 -8.05
N ILE A 215 -0.44 -10.12 -6.81
CA ILE A 215 0.51 -9.71 -5.76
C ILE A 215 1.50 -10.82 -5.44
N ASP A 216 1.04 -12.05 -5.32
CA ASP A 216 1.91 -13.22 -5.07
C ASP A 216 2.96 -13.38 -6.19
N ARG A 217 2.54 -13.23 -7.44
CA ARG A 217 3.46 -13.25 -8.59
C ARG A 217 4.48 -12.11 -8.54
N GLU A 218 4.04 -10.89 -8.23
CA GLU A 218 4.93 -9.73 -8.12
C GLU A 218 5.89 -9.88 -6.93
N PHE A 219 5.43 -10.43 -5.82
CA PHE A 219 6.28 -10.78 -4.69
C PHE A 219 7.36 -11.80 -5.09
N GLY A 220 7.01 -12.81 -5.89
CA GLY A 220 7.99 -13.75 -6.46
C GLY A 220 9.05 -13.06 -7.34
N ARG A 221 8.66 -12.03 -8.13
CA ARG A 221 9.61 -11.21 -8.90
C ARG A 221 10.58 -10.45 -8.00
N LEU A 222 10.10 -9.92 -6.88
CA LEU A 222 10.91 -9.21 -5.90
C LEU A 222 11.95 -10.14 -5.25
N LEU A 223 11.53 -11.33 -4.82
CA LEU A 223 12.44 -12.33 -4.25
C LEU A 223 13.52 -12.77 -5.26
N ALA A 224 13.12 -12.99 -6.52
CA ALA A 224 14.08 -13.30 -7.58
C ALA A 224 15.08 -12.16 -7.86
N ALA A 225 14.70 -10.90 -7.63
CA ALA A 225 15.62 -9.77 -7.74
C ALA A 225 16.64 -9.74 -6.60
N LEU A 226 16.23 -10.05 -5.37
CA LEU A 226 17.17 -10.21 -4.25
C LEU A 226 18.19 -11.33 -4.52
N ASP A 227 17.73 -12.44 -5.07
CA ASP A 227 18.61 -13.57 -5.43
C ASP A 227 19.62 -13.18 -6.51
N ARG A 228 19.18 -12.56 -7.60
CA ARG A 228 20.07 -12.04 -8.65
C ARG A 228 21.08 -11.03 -8.15
N ALA A 229 20.72 -10.23 -7.17
CA ALA A 229 21.59 -9.24 -6.54
C ALA A 229 22.54 -9.85 -5.50
N GLY A 230 22.41 -11.16 -5.20
CA GLY A 230 23.21 -11.84 -4.17
C GLY A 230 22.89 -11.40 -2.74
N LEU A 231 21.67 -10.90 -2.49
CA LEU A 231 21.27 -10.30 -1.22
C LEU A 231 20.40 -11.22 -0.35
N THR A 232 19.93 -12.36 -0.88
CA THR A 232 18.95 -13.24 -0.22
C THR A 232 19.39 -13.66 1.18
N GLU A 233 20.63 -14.10 1.34
CA GLU A 233 21.16 -14.61 2.62
C GLU A 233 21.35 -13.52 3.69
N ASN A 234 21.33 -12.25 3.30
CA ASN A 234 21.54 -11.11 4.19
C ASN A 234 20.32 -10.15 4.21
N THR A 235 19.15 -10.64 3.83
CA THR A 235 17.93 -9.84 3.80
C THR A 235 16.80 -10.51 4.58
N ILE A 236 16.23 -9.81 5.54
CA ILE A 236 14.99 -10.22 6.21
C ILE A 236 13.83 -9.73 5.35
N VAL A 237 13.00 -10.64 4.89
CA VAL A 237 11.80 -10.34 4.11
C VAL A 237 10.57 -10.54 4.98
N VAL A 238 9.72 -9.52 5.08
CA VAL A 238 8.44 -9.57 5.82
C VAL A 238 7.30 -9.34 4.83
N PHE A 239 6.37 -10.27 4.76
CA PHE A 239 5.12 -10.13 4.00
C PHE A 239 3.96 -10.10 4.98
N ALA A 240 3.15 -9.04 4.93
CA ALA A 240 2.04 -8.83 5.86
C ALA A 240 0.84 -8.16 5.18
N SER A 241 -0.32 -8.26 5.81
CA SER A 241 -1.52 -7.49 5.46
C SER A 241 -1.84 -6.52 6.59
N ASP A 242 -2.31 -5.31 6.26
CA ASP A 242 -2.74 -4.32 7.24
C ASP A 242 -4.05 -4.74 7.94
N HIS A 243 -5.00 -5.30 7.22
CA HIS A 243 -6.25 -5.88 7.74
C HIS A 243 -6.79 -6.94 6.77
N GLY A 244 -7.91 -7.55 7.10
CA GLY A 244 -8.61 -8.49 6.24
C GLY A 244 -9.68 -7.83 5.38
N GLU A 245 -10.36 -8.67 4.61
CA GLU A 245 -11.56 -8.37 3.85
C GLU A 245 -12.63 -9.41 4.21
N THR A 246 -13.82 -8.96 4.60
CA THR A 246 -14.92 -9.86 4.97
C THR A 246 -15.51 -10.59 3.76
N MET A 247 -15.42 -9.98 2.58
CA MET A 247 -16.13 -10.41 1.38
C MET A 247 -17.63 -10.55 1.66
N THR A 248 -18.09 -11.78 1.79
CA THR A 248 -19.49 -12.11 2.10
C THR A 248 -19.65 -12.84 3.43
N SER A 249 -18.59 -12.95 4.20
CA SER A 249 -18.66 -13.60 5.51
C SER A 249 -19.61 -12.84 6.43
N HIS A 250 -20.42 -13.59 7.20
CA HIS A 250 -21.44 -13.06 8.10
C HIS A 250 -22.55 -12.25 7.42
N SER A 251 -22.76 -12.40 6.11
CA SER A 251 -23.76 -11.67 5.32
C SER A 251 -23.71 -10.14 5.54
N THR A 252 -22.51 -9.60 5.78
CA THR A 252 -22.33 -8.15 5.97
C THR A 252 -21.84 -7.48 4.69
N ASP A 253 -22.32 -6.25 4.45
CA ASP A 253 -21.81 -5.39 3.38
C ASP A 253 -20.54 -4.65 3.78
N ASP A 254 -20.20 -4.60 5.07
CA ASP A 254 -18.98 -3.96 5.55
C ASP A 254 -17.75 -4.77 5.13
N PRO A 255 -16.86 -4.22 4.31
CA PRO A 255 -15.66 -4.94 3.86
C PRO A 255 -14.65 -5.13 5.00
N LYS A 256 -14.60 -4.20 5.92
CA LYS A 256 -13.68 -4.11 7.06
C LYS A 256 -14.28 -3.26 8.17
N ASN A 257 -13.52 -3.00 9.23
CA ASN A 257 -13.95 -2.20 10.37
C ASN A 257 -15.16 -2.83 11.10
N SER A 258 -15.18 -4.15 11.14
CA SER A 258 -16.22 -4.93 11.82
C SER A 258 -15.63 -5.67 13.02
N ILE A 259 -16.50 -6.22 13.84
CA ILE A 259 -16.13 -7.05 15.01
C ILE A 259 -15.73 -8.48 14.63
N TRP A 260 -15.85 -8.85 13.35
CA TRP A 260 -15.57 -10.19 12.82
C TRP A 260 -14.11 -10.42 12.45
#